data_52cfb59e9a8dc21efdab4bad8afdea43
#
_entry.id   52cfb59e9a8dc21efdab4bad8afdea43
#
_cell.length_a   1.000
_cell.length_b   1.000
_cell.length_c   1.000
_cell.angle_alpha   90.00
_cell.angle_beta   90.00
_cell.angle_gamma   90.00
#
_symmetry.space_group_name_H-M   'P 1'
#
loop_
_entity.id
_entity.type
_entity.pdbx_description
1 polymer ?
#
loop_
_entity_poly.entity_id
_entity_poly.type
_entity_poly.pdbx_seq_one_letter_code
_entity_poly.pdbx_strand_id
1 'polypeptide(L)'
;MKKILFVINTLGGAGAEKALIELLKHFPREQYEVSLYVLLDQGELISQIPEHVKVLNREYSDASVLSKEGKKVLNRKIWKRLWIRGAVLRNLPFLLRNTFVMLKKGKLSPDKLLWRVMSDSGQSIKEHYDMAVAYLEGGATYYVHDHINADRKFTFLHVDYGFAGYTRELDRNCYLDFDRIFTVSDEVKKSFVKVYPECSQNTYVFHNLIDQKEIRRKAELPGGFEDSYDGKRILTVGRLTAQKAYEISIDAMKILKDHGVKARWYVLGEGELREKLQSQINRLGLQEDFVLLGAKTNPYPYYRQCDLYVHATCFEGKSIAIQEAQTLGCTILVSDSSGNR
;
A
#
# COMPACT_ATOMS: atom_id res chain seq x y z
N MET A 1 -2.01 -6.77 -31.13
CA MET A 1 -2.38 -6.47 -29.72
C MET A 1 -1.42 -5.44 -29.18
N LYS A 2 -1.91 -4.49 -28.38
CA LYS A 2 -1.03 -3.51 -27.71
C LYS A 2 -0.38 -4.13 -26.48
N LYS A 3 0.91 -3.90 -26.33
CA LYS A 3 1.69 -4.41 -25.19
C LYS A 3 1.71 -3.41 -24.05
N ILE A 4 1.27 -3.84 -22.87
CA ILE A 4 1.22 -3.02 -21.67
C ILE A 4 2.10 -3.66 -20.59
N LEU A 5 2.98 -2.87 -20.00
CA LEU A 5 3.76 -3.27 -18.82
C LEU A 5 3.25 -2.55 -17.59
N PHE A 6 2.87 -3.30 -16.56
CA PHE A 6 2.70 -2.77 -15.21
C PHE A 6 3.93 -3.04 -14.36
N VAL A 7 4.33 -2.06 -13.57
CA VAL A 7 5.43 -2.19 -12.60
C VAL A 7 4.93 -1.79 -11.22
N ILE A 8 5.22 -2.61 -10.21
CA ILE A 8 4.89 -2.36 -8.82
C ILE A 8 6.09 -2.68 -7.92
N ASN A 9 6.17 -2.09 -6.73
CA ASN A 9 7.32 -2.28 -5.84
C ASN A 9 7.38 -3.69 -5.24
N THR A 10 6.28 -4.12 -4.63
CA THR A 10 6.03 -5.47 -4.09
C THR A 10 4.61 -5.87 -4.44
N LEU A 11 4.25 -7.14 -4.23
CA LEU A 11 2.88 -7.61 -4.40
C LEU A 11 2.33 -8.17 -3.09
N GLY A 12 2.45 -7.36 -2.03
CA GLY A 12 1.94 -7.69 -0.69
C GLY A 12 0.44 -7.48 -0.55
N GLY A 13 -0.09 -7.75 0.64
CA GLY A 13 -1.53 -7.67 0.93
C GLY A 13 -2.06 -6.26 1.20
N ALA A 14 -1.37 -5.19 0.79
CA ALA A 14 -1.84 -3.82 1.00
C ALA A 14 -2.85 -3.36 -0.07
N GLY A 15 -3.45 -2.17 0.13
CA GLY A 15 -4.55 -1.69 -0.69
C GLY A 15 -4.19 -1.47 -2.16
N ALA A 16 -3.05 -0.84 -2.45
CA ALA A 16 -2.64 -0.57 -3.83
C ALA A 16 -2.40 -1.85 -4.64
N GLU A 17 -1.80 -2.88 -4.01
CA GLU A 17 -1.55 -4.16 -4.65
C GLU A 17 -2.86 -4.90 -4.96
N LYS A 18 -3.84 -4.87 -4.04
CA LYS A 18 -5.19 -5.41 -4.28
C LYS A 18 -5.90 -4.67 -5.41
N ALA A 19 -5.79 -3.34 -5.45
CA ALA A 19 -6.35 -2.52 -6.52
C ALA A 19 -5.71 -2.81 -7.88
N LEU A 20 -4.40 -3.08 -7.93
CA LEU A 20 -3.74 -3.51 -9.17
C LEU A 20 -4.30 -4.84 -9.67
N ILE A 21 -4.43 -5.83 -8.79
CA ILE A 21 -4.98 -7.14 -9.18
C ILE A 21 -6.40 -6.97 -9.72
N GLU A 22 -7.21 -6.15 -9.07
CA GLU A 22 -8.56 -5.90 -9.53
C GLU A 22 -8.58 -5.20 -10.89
N LEU A 23 -7.72 -4.20 -11.10
CA LEU A 23 -7.56 -3.54 -12.39
C LEU A 23 -7.13 -4.53 -13.48
N LEU A 24 -6.17 -5.41 -13.20
CA LEU A 24 -5.64 -6.38 -14.16
C LEU A 24 -6.71 -7.37 -14.66
N LYS A 25 -7.70 -7.72 -13.84
CA LYS A 25 -8.82 -8.59 -14.23
C LYS A 25 -9.69 -7.99 -15.34
N HIS A 26 -9.73 -6.65 -15.44
CA HIS A 26 -10.62 -5.93 -16.37
C HIS A 26 -9.99 -5.64 -17.72
N PHE A 27 -8.72 -6.02 -17.96
CA PHE A 27 -8.10 -5.82 -19.27
C PHE A 27 -8.62 -6.85 -20.30
N PRO A 28 -9.16 -6.39 -21.46
CA PRO A 28 -9.60 -7.27 -22.52
C PRO A 28 -8.43 -8.06 -23.13
N ARG A 29 -8.47 -9.38 -22.99
CA ARG A 29 -7.39 -10.30 -23.44
C ARG A 29 -7.14 -10.24 -24.96
N GLU A 30 -8.16 -9.90 -25.74
CA GLU A 30 -8.11 -9.84 -27.20
C GLU A 30 -7.45 -8.57 -27.73
N GLN A 31 -7.38 -7.52 -26.91
CA GLN A 31 -6.85 -6.22 -27.30
C GLN A 31 -5.45 -5.95 -26.74
N TYR A 32 -5.14 -6.50 -25.56
CA TYR A 32 -3.94 -6.17 -24.81
C TYR A 32 -3.15 -7.42 -24.40
N GLU A 33 -1.84 -7.38 -24.63
CA GLU A 33 -0.87 -8.26 -24.02
C GLU A 33 -0.33 -7.57 -22.76
N VAL A 34 -0.76 -8.06 -21.58
CA VAL A 34 -0.43 -7.42 -20.31
C VAL A 34 0.70 -8.18 -19.62
N SER A 35 1.76 -7.44 -19.28
CA SER A 35 2.89 -7.93 -18.50
C SER A 35 2.95 -7.23 -17.15
N LEU A 36 3.41 -7.95 -16.12
CA LEU A 36 3.64 -7.42 -14.78
C LEU A 36 5.10 -7.66 -14.36
N TYR A 37 5.75 -6.62 -13.84
CA TYR A 37 7.03 -6.72 -13.19
C TYR A 37 6.95 -6.22 -11.75
N VAL A 38 7.32 -7.07 -10.79
CA VAL A 38 7.39 -6.74 -9.36
C VAL A 38 8.82 -6.40 -9.00
N LEU A 39 9.11 -5.14 -8.73
CA LEU A 39 10.47 -4.60 -8.60
C LEU A 39 11.33 -5.34 -7.55
N LEU A 40 10.76 -5.73 -6.42
CA LEU A 40 11.47 -6.45 -5.35
C LEU A 40 11.22 -7.97 -5.33
N ASP A 41 10.61 -8.54 -6.38
CA ASP A 41 10.38 -9.98 -6.57
C ASP A 41 9.69 -10.67 -5.38
N GLN A 42 8.79 -9.98 -4.66
CA GLN A 42 8.16 -10.53 -3.46
C GLN A 42 6.73 -10.05 -3.23
N GLY A 43 5.91 -10.96 -2.70
CA GLY A 43 4.57 -10.69 -2.19
C GLY A 43 3.61 -11.87 -2.36
N GLU A 44 2.74 -12.05 -1.39
CA GLU A 44 1.80 -13.17 -1.28
C GLU A 44 0.67 -13.15 -2.32
N LEU A 45 0.38 -11.99 -2.93
CA LEU A 45 -0.72 -11.87 -3.89
C LEU A 45 -0.39 -12.37 -5.29
N ILE A 46 0.79 -12.93 -5.52
CA ILE A 46 1.21 -13.46 -6.83
C ILE A 46 0.23 -14.52 -7.36
N SER A 47 -0.33 -15.35 -6.49
CA SER A 47 -1.30 -16.40 -6.84
C SER A 47 -2.66 -15.85 -7.30
N GLN A 48 -2.92 -14.57 -7.08
CA GLN A 48 -4.17 -13.90 -7.47
C GLN A 48 -4.05 -13.15 -8.80
N ILE A 49 -2.86 -13.16 -9.42
CA ILE A 49 -2.66 -12.56 -10.75
C ILE A 49 -3.48 -13.33 -11.78
N PRO A 50 -4.26 -12.64 -12.64
CA PRO A 50 -5.00 -13.30 -13.70
C PRO A 50 -4.08 -14.05 -14.66
N GLU A 51 -4.48 -15.25 -15.10
CA GLU A 51 -3.68 -16.13 -15.97
C GLU A 51 -3.21 -15.50 -17.28
N HIS A 52 -3.95 -14.49 -17.79
CA HIS A 52 -3.58 -13.78 -19.01
C HIS A 52 -2.50 -12.72 -18.80
N VAL A 53 -2.10 -12.46 -17.58
CA VAL A 53 -1.05 -11.48 -17.24
C VAL A 53 0.29 -12.21 -17.13
N LYS A 54 1.24 -11.84 -17.97
CA LYS A 54 2.58 -12.41 -17.99
C LYS A 54 3.46 -11.79 -16.89
N VAL A 55 3.81 -12.55 -15.87
CA VAL A 55 4.77 -12.12 -14.85
C VAL A 55 6.19 -12.25 -15.39
N LEU A 56 6.96 -11.15 -15.37
CA LEU A 56 8.30 -11.08 -15.97
C LEU A 56 9.44 -11.42 -15.02
N ASN A 57 9.14 -11.54 -13.72
CA ASN A 57 10.16 -11.83 -12.71
C ASN A 57 10.80 -13.22 -12.95
N ARG A 58 12.14 -13.27 -12.99
CA ARG A 58 12.90 -14.54 -13.14
C ARG A 58 12.92 -15.36 -11.86
N GLU A 59 12.98 -14.67 -10.72
CA GLU A 59 12.91 -15.25 -9.38
C GLU A 59 11.80 -14.53 -8.63
N TYR A 60 11.05 -15.26 -7.80
CA TYR A 60 9.98 -14.67 -7.03
C TYR A 60 9.84 -15.37 -5.67
N SER A 61 9.39 -14.65 -4.66
CA SER A 61 9.03 -15.16 -3.34
C SER A 61 7.60 -14.76 -3.00
N ASP A 62 6.76 -15.73 -2.69
CA ASP A 62 5.39 -15.55 -2.23
C ASP A 62 5.29 -15.19 -0.74
N ALA A 63 6.44 -15.11 -0.04
CA ALA A 63 6.46 -14.76 1.37
C ALA A 63 5.85 -13.37 1.60
N SER A 64 4.89 -13.30 2.53
CA SER A 64 4.23 -12.05 2.89
C SER A 64 5.23 -11.00 3.36
N VAL A 65 5.23 -9.84 2.70
CA VAL A 65 6.10 -8.71 3.08
C VAL A 65 5.82 -8.17 4.50
N LEU A 66 4.71 -8.55 5.09
CA LEU A 66 4.29 -8.14 6.43
C LEU A 66 4.74 -9.13 7.52
N SER A 67 5.00 -10.40 7.18
CA SER A 67 5.45 -11.42 8.13
C SER A 67 6.91 -11.21 8.56
N LYS A 68 7.28 -11.75 9.72
CA LYS A 68 8.67 -11.68 10.21
C LYS A 68 9.66 -12.38 9.25
N GLU A 69 9.26 -13.53 8.74
CA GLU A 69 10.02 -14.33 7.76
C GLU A 69 10.15 -13.60 6.42
N GLY A 70 9.05 -13.07 5.91
CA GLY A 70 9.05 -12.33 4.65
C GLY A 70 9.85 -11.03 4.72
N LYS A 71 9.86 -10.33 5.85
CA LYS A 71 10.75 -9.18 6.09
C LYS A 71 12.22 -9.57 6.05
N LYS A 72 12.60 -10.73 6.59
CA LYS A 72 13.99 -11.25 6.49
C LYS A 72 14.36 -11.53 5.03
N VAL A 73 13.44 -12.14 4.26
CA VAL A 73 13.63 -12.39 2.82
C VAL A 73 13.78 -11.07 2.07
N LEU A 74 12.90 -10.11 2.31
CA LEU A 74 12.93 -8.77 1.68
C LEU A 74 14.24 -8.04 1.97
N ASN A 75 14.65 -7.99 3.23
CA ASN A 75 15.91 -7.36 3.64
C ASN A 75 17.12 -8.01 2.97
N ARG A 76 17.16 -9.35 2.87
CA ARG A 76 18.25 -10.07 2.16
C ARG A 76 18.27 -9.70 0.67
N LYS A 77 17.09 -9.59 0.02
CA LYS A 77 16.98 -9.17 -1.38
C LYS A 77 17.45 -7.73 -1.55
N ILE A 78 17.02 -6.80 -0.68
CA ILE A 78 17.46 -5.40 -0.69
C ILE A 78 18.99 -5.35 -0.56
N TRP A 79 19.57 -6.01 0.43
CA TRP A 79 21.02 -6.07 0.61
C TRP A 79 21.75 -6.60 -0.64
N LYS A 80 21.31 -7.70 -1.23
CA LYS A 80 21.88 -8.25 -2.48
C LYS A 80 21.78 -7.22 -3.61
N ARG A 81 20.65 -6.54 -3.75
CA ARG A 81 20.40 -5.55 -4.82
C ARG A 81 21.22 -4.26 -4.69
N LEU A 82 21.62 -3.85 -3.50
CA LEU A 82 22.50 -2.70 -3.30
C LEU A 82 23.80 -2.82 -4.13
N TRP A 83 24.29 -4.04 -4.29
CA TRP A 83 25.56 -4.31 -4.97
C TRP A 83 25.41 -4.72 -6.44
N ILE A 84 24.19 -5.05 -6.88
CA ILE A 84 23.93 -5.41 -8.28
C ILE A 84 24.27 -4.22 -9.19
N ARG A 85 25.09 -4.46 -10.21
CA ARG A 85 25.52 -3.48 -11.21
C ARG A 85 26.11 -2.19 -10.63
N GLY A 86 26.63 -2.23 -9.41
CA GLY A 86 27.15 -1.05 -8.73
C GLY A 86 26.09 0.02 -8.43
N ALA A 87 24.82 -0.38 -8.21
CA ALA A 87 23.71 0.55 -8.03
C ALA A 87 23.94 1.57 -6.91
N VAL A 88 24.51 1.14 -5.77
CA VAL A 88 24.88 2.07 -4.68
C VAL A 88 25.95 3.05 -5.15
N LEU A 89 26.99 2.61 -5.83
CA LEU A 89 28.11 3.47 -6.27
C LEU A 89 27.59 4.53 -7.26
N ARG A 90 26.75 4.14 -8.21
CA ARG A 90 26.14 5.07 -9.17
C ARG A 90 25.24 6.12 -8.49
N ASN A 91 24.60 5.75 -7.39
CA ASN A 91 23.74 6.65 -6.64
C ASN A 91 24.43 7.32 -5.45
N LEU A 92 25.74 7.13 -5.25
CA LEU A 92 26.44 7.64 -4.07
C LEU A 92 26.31 9.18 -3.90
N PRO A 93 26.49 10.02 -4.94
CA PRO A 93 26.29 11.47 -4.79
C PRO A 93 24.85 11.83 -4.38
N PHE A 94 23.86 11.15 -4.96
CA PHE A 94 22.45 11.32 -4.62
C PHE A 94 22.16 10.92 -3.16
N LEU A 95 22.69 9.78 -2.72
CA LEU A 95 22.50 9.28 -1.36
C LEU A 95 23.12 10.24 -0.34
N LEU A 96 24.37 10.68 -0.55
CA LEU A 96 25.06 11.60 0.35
C LEU A 96 24.32 12.93 0.45
N ARG A 97 23.98 13.56 -0.69
CA ARG A 97 23.26 14.84 -0.72
C ARG A 97 21.92 14.75 0.01
N ASN A 98 21.09 13.75 -0.32
CA ASN A 98 19.74 13.66 0.25
C ASN A 98 19.76 13.21 1.72
N THR A 99 20.69 12.35 2.12
CA THR A 99 20.90 12.04 3.54
C THR A 99 21.24 13.30 4.34
N PHE A 100 22.15 14.12 3.85
CA PHE A 100 22.50 15.39 4.50
C PHE A 100 21.29 16.33 4.63
N VAL A 101 20.51 16.48 3.55
CA VAL A 101 19.28 17.31 3.57
C VAL A 101 18.26 16.78 4.56
N MET A 102 18.05 15.46 4.62
CA MET A 102 17.12 14.82 5.54
C MET A 102 17.56 14.99 7.01
N LEU A 103 18.86 14.82 7.30
CA LEU A 103 19.42 15.03 8.63
C LEU A 103 19.24 16.47 9.07
N LYS A 104 19.51 17.44 8.18
CA LYS A 104 19.31 18.88 8.47
C LYS A 104 17.84 19.22 8.77
N LYS A 105 16.90 18.51 8.15
CA LYS A 105 15.44 18.65 8.40
C LYS A 105 14.96 17.81 9.61
N GLY A 106 15.82 17.06 10.30
CA GLY A 106 15.47 16.20 11.43
C GLY A 106 14.58 15.01 11.08
N LYS A 107 14.45 14.66 9.79
CA LYS A 107 13.57 13.57 9.33
C LYS A 107 14.30 12.68 8.33
N LEU A 108 14.92 11.62 8.83
CA LEU A 108 15.57 10.60 8.00
C LEU A 108 14.55 9.54 7.56
N SER A 109 14.43 9.33 6.25
CA SER A 109 13.56 8.32 5.63
C SER A 109 14.39 7.43 4.69
N PRO A 110 15.09 6.40 5.21
CA PRO A 110 16.00 5.56 4.42
C PRO A 110 15.30 4.84 3.27
N ASP A 111 14.03 4.45 3.45
CA ASP A 111 13.22 3.82 2.44
C ASP A 111 13.10 4.69 1.18
N LYS A 112 12.87 6.00 1.33
CA LYS A 112 12.76 6.93 0.21
C LYS A 112 14.08 7.08 -0.55
N LEU A 113 15.21 7.05 0.15
CA LEU A 113 16.54 7.09 -0.47
C LEU A 113 16.82 5.81 -1.26
N LEU A 114 16.44 4.65 -0.73
CA LEU A 114 16.75 3.36 -1.33
C LEU A 114 15.96 3.07 -2.60
N TRP A 115 14.80 3.69 -2.82
CA TRP A 115 13.98 3.43 -4.02
C TRP A 115 14.73 3.68 -5.33
N ARG A 116 15.61 4.70 -5.40
CA ARG A 116 16.47 4.90 -6.58
C ARG A 116 17.44 3.76 -6.79
N VAL A 117 18.09 3.31 -5.74
CA VAL A 117 19.03 2.19 -5.79
C VAL A 117 18.32 0.90 -6.20
N MET A 118 17.11 0.67 -5.66
CA MET A 118 16.30 -0.51 -6.01
C MET A 118 15.85 -0.46 -7.48
N SER A 119 15.46 0.70 -7.98
CA SER A 119 15.13 0.94 -9.38
C SER A 119 16.31 0.57 -10.29
N ASP A 120 17.51 1.11 -10.02
CA ASP A 120 18.71 0.89 -10.82
C ASP A 120 19.25 -0.55 -10.75
N SER A 121 18.89 -1.29 -9.70
CA SER A 121 19.24 -2.71 -9.53
C SER A 121 18.20 -3.66 -10.13
N GLY A 122 17.09 -3.14 -10.68
CA GLY A 122 16.02 -3.92 -11.26
C GLY A 122 16.47 -4.80 -12.44
N GLN A 123 15.66 -5.79 -12.79
CA GLN A 123 15.88 -6.65 -13.95
C GLN A 123 15.92 -5.78 -15.23
N SER A 124 16.83 -6.09 -16.17
CA SER A 124 16.82 -5.41 -17.47
C SER A 124 15.72 -6.00 -18.34
N ILE A 125 14.75 -5.19 -18.69
CA ILE A 125 13.69 -5.48 -19.65
C ILE A 125 14.01 -4.70 -20.92
N LYS A 126 14.34 -5.43 -22.00
CA LYS A 126 14.74 -4.84 -23.30
C LYS A 126 13.57 -4.69 -24.25
N GLU A 127 12.44 -5.31 -23.94
CA GLU A 127 11.24 -5.27 -24.75
C GLU A 127 10.69 -3.86 -24.82
N HIS A 128 10.14 -3.47 -25.97
CA HIS A 128 9.43 -2.23 -26.17
C HIS A 128 7.94 -2.44 -25.88
N TYR A 129 7.28 -1.47 -25.24
CA TYR A 129 5.87 -1.49 -24.90
C TYR A 129 5.14 -0.29 -25.52
N ASP A 130 3.89 -0.49 -25.92
CA ASP A 130 3.02 0.64 -26.31
C ASP A 130 2.70 1.52 -25.08
N MET A 131 2.66 0.89 -23.90
CA MET A 131 2.38 1.59 -22.64
C MET A 131 3.13 0.95 -21.47
N ALA A 132 3.75 1.77 -20.63
CA ALA A 132 4.31 1.34 -19.36
C ALA A 132 3.65 2.11 -18.20
N VAL A 133 3.22 1.39 -17.17
CA VAL A 133 2.47 1.92 -16.03
C VAL A 133 3.23 1.62 -14.75
N ALA A 134 3.72 2.65 -14.09
CA ALA A 134 4.19 2.55 -12.72
C ALA A 134 2.98 2.60 -11.77
N TYR A 135 2.65 1.48 -11.13
CA TYR A 135 1.43 1.41 -10.31
C TYR A 135 1.63 1.84 -8.85
N LEU A 136 2.81 2.32 -8.50
CA LEU A 136 3.13 2.92 -7.21
C LEU A 136 4.20 4.00 -7.37
N GLU A 137 4.12 5.01 -6.53
CA GLU A 137 5.16 6.00 -6.36
C GLU A 137 6.49 5.39 -5.90
N GLY A 138 7.59 6.10 -6.09
CA GLY A 138 8.93 5.71 -5.69
C GLY A 138 9.57 4.70 -6.64
N GLY A 139 9.93 3.51 -6.18
CA GLY A 139 10.72 2.55 -6.95
C GLY A 139 10.14 2.19 -8.32
N ALA A 140 8.86 1.87 -8.40
CA ALA A 140 8.17 1.56 -9.66
C ALA A 140 8.16 2.76 -10.62
N THR A 141 7.87 3.97 -10.11
CA THR A 141 7.88 5.20 -10.90
C THR A 141 9.26 5.47 -11.48
N TYR A 142 10.32 5.38 -10.66
CA TYR A 142 11.69 5.59 -11.12
C TYR A 142 12.11 4.53 -12.13
N TYR A 143 11.72 3.27 -11.90
CA TYR A 143 12.07 2.17 -12.79
C TYR A 143 11.42 2.32 -14.18
N VAL A 144 10.14 2.67 -14.23
CA VAL A 144 9.44 2.93 -15.52
C VAL A 144 10.04 4.14 -16.23
N HIS A 145 10.34 5.20 -15.49
CA HIS A 145 10.97 6.39 -16.06
C HIS A 145 12.34 6.08 -16.67
N ASP A 146 13.25 5.47 -15.88
CA ASP A 146 14.67 5.40 -16.19
C ASP A 146 15.05 4.16 -17.04
N HIS A 147 14.26 3.05 -16.95
CA HIS A 147 14.70 1.74 -17.46
C HIS A 147 13.75 1.07 -18.44
N ILE A 148 12.55 1.62 -18.67
CA ILE A 148 11.57 1.02 -19.58
C ILE A 148 11.46 1.83 -20.87
N ASN A 149 11.54 1.11 -22.00
CA ASN A 149 11.29 1.65 -23.33
C ASN A 149 9.80 1.48 -23.64
N ALA A 150 9.05 2.59 -23.76
CA ALA A 150 7.63 2.59 -24.07
C ALA A 150 7.23 3.88 -24.80
N ASP A 151 6.20 3.78 -25.66
CA ASP A 151 5.64 4.94 -26.38
C ASP A 151 4.94 5.91 -25.45
N ARG A 152 4.29 5.36 -24.40
CA ARG A 152 3.57 6.13 -23.37
C ARG A 152 3.95 5.64 -21.98
N LYS A 153 4.21 6.58 -21.08
CA LYS A 153 4.51 6.28 -19.68
C LYS A 153 3.48 6.90 -18.76
N PHE A 154 2.88 6.07 -17.91
CA PHE A 154 1.89 6.48 -16.92
C PHE A 154 2.37 6.11 -15.52
N THR A 155 1.93 6.88 -14.51
CA THR A 155 2.24 6.59 -13.12
C THR A 155 1.03 6.79 -12.22
N PHE A 156 0.94 6.02 -11.13
CA PHE A 156 -0.08 6.12 -10.11
C PHE A 156 0.52 6.61 -8.80
N LEU A 157 -0.25 7.42 -8.07
CA LEU A 157 0.04 7.91 -6.73
C LEU A 157 -1.07 7.45 -5.77
N HIS A 158 -0.71 6.62 -4.82
CA HIS A 158 -1.62 6.02 -3.86
C HIS A 158 -1.57 6.66 -2.47
N VAL A 159 -0.62 7.56 -2.23
CA VAL A 159 -0.43 8.24 -0.93
C VAL A 159 -0.50 9.74 -1.10
N ASP A 160 -0.81 10.45 -0.01
CA ASP A 160 -0.60 11.89 0.04
C ASP A 160 0.90 12.19 -0.11
N TYR A 161 1.27 12.77 -1.24
CA TYR A 161 2.65 12.97 -1.65
C TYR A 161 3.46 13.79 -0.63
N GLY A 162 2.87 14.85 -0.09
CA GLY A 162 3.51 15.73 0.87
C GLY A 162 3.74 15.05 2.22
N PHE A 163 2.73 14.36 2.73
CA PHE A 163 2.84 13.64 4.02
C PHE A 163 3.72 12.40 3.94
N ALA A 164 3.75 11.71 2.80
CA ALA A 164 4.56 10.51 2.61
C ALA A 164 6.08 10.80 2.55
N GLY A 165 6.49 12.06 2.51
CA GLY A 165 7.89 12.46 2.55
C GLY A 165 8.63 12.36 1.21
N TYR A 166 7.89 12.30 0.10
CA TYR A 166 8.45 12.47 -1.24
C TYR A 166 8.78 13.93 -1.51
N THR A 167 9.80 14.17 -2.33
CA THR A 167 10.21 15.51 -2.74
C THR A 167 10.72 15.50 -4.18
N ARG A 168 10.68 16.66 -4.85
CA ARG A 168 11.22 16.82 -6.21
C ARG A 168 12.68 16.39 -6.35
N GLU A 169 13.47 16.61 -5.31
CA GLU A 169 14.88 16.22 -5.28
C GLU A 169 15.06 14.70 -5.26
N LEU A 170 14.22 13.99 -4.50
CA LEU A 170 14.22 12.53 -4.45
C LEU A 170 13.75 11.94 -5.77
N ASP A 171 12.75 12.53 -6.38
CA ASP A 171 12.18 12.08 -7.65
C ASP A 171 13.03 12.49 -8.86
N ARG A 172 13.99 13.43 -8.70
CA ARG A 172 14.74 14.02 -9.81
C ARG A 172 13.83 14.57 -10.92
N ASN A 173 12.67 15.13 -10.52
CA ASN A 173 11.63 15.64 -11.41
C ASN A 173 11.05 14.62 -12.41
N CYS A 174 11.21 13.32 -12.23
CA CYS A 174 10.80 12.30 -13.19
C CYS A 174 9.30 12.38 -13.60
N TYR A 175 8.45 12.95 -12.72
CA TYR A 175 7.02 13.10 -13.04
C TYR A 175 6.75 14.04 -14.22
N LEU A 176 7.67 14.94 -14.57
CA LEU A 176 7.53 15.84 -15.72
C LEU A 176 7.54 15.11 -17.06
N ASP A 177 8.13 13.91 -17.11
CA ASP A 177 8.30 13.11 -18.31
C ASP A 177 7.20 12.04 -18.49
N PHE A 178 6.23 11.97 -17.56
CA PHE A 178 5.09 11.06 -17.70
C PHE A 178 3.97 11.70 -18.52
N ASP A 179 3.41 10.95 -19.47
CA ASP A 179 2.27 11.38 -20.28
C ASP A 179 1.02 11.62 -19.45
N ARG A 180 0.79 10.76 -18.43
CA ARG A 180 -0.31 10.91 -17.49
C ARG A 180 0.08 10.43 -16.11
N ILE A 181 -0.47 11.12 -15.12
CA ILE A 181 -0.32 10.82 -13.70
C ILE A 181 -1.71 10.58 -13.13
N PHE A 182 -1.92 9.43 -12.51
CA PHE A 182 -3.18 9.08 -11.88
C PHE A 182 -3.06 9.14 -10.36
N THR A 183 -4.03 9.74 -9.73
CA THR A 183 -4.14 9.82 -8.26
C THR A 183 -5.41 9.12 -7.81
N VAL A 184 -5.41 8.49 -6.65
CA VAL A 184 -6.54 7.69 -6.17
C VAL A 184 -7.67 8.53 -5.56
N SER A 185 -7.43 9.82 -5.33
CA SER A 185 -8.43 10.78 -4.84
C SER A 185 -8.08 12.21 -5.26
N ASP A 186 -9.06 13.13 -5.14
CA ASP A 186 -8.85 14.56 -5.38
C ASP A 186 -7.86 15.17 -4.39
N GLU A 187 -7.83 14.70 -3.14
CA GLU A 187 -6.91 15.17 -2.11
C GLU A 187 -5.47 14.81 -2.49
N VAL A 188 -5.23 13.57 -2.95
CA VAL A 188 -3.90 13.15 -3.46
C VAL A 188 -3.50 13.99 -4.66
N LYS A 189 -4.43 14.27 -5.59
CA LYS A 189 -4.19 15.18 -6.71
C LYS A 189 -3.79 16.57 -6.25
N LYS A 190 -4.56 17.17 -5.34
CA LYS A 190 -4.27 18.51 -4.79
C LYS A 190 -2.90 18.56 -4.11
N SER A 191 -2.58 17.55 -3.29
CA SER A 191 -1.29 17.44 -2.60
C SER A 191 -0.12 17.32 -3.59
N PHE A 192 -0.27 16.49 -4.63
CA PHE A 192 0.75 16.30 -5.66
C PHE A 192 0.95 17.55 -6.51
N VAL A 193 -0.13 18.13 -7.06
CA VAL A 193 -0.09 19.33 -7.92
C VAL A 193 0.48 20.54 -7.17
N LYS A 194 0.33 20.62 -5.85
CA LYS A 194 0.98 21.66 -5.04
C LYS A 194 2.51 21.58 -5.13
N VAL A 195 3.07 20.39 -5.30
CA VAL A 195 4.53 20.17 -5.46
C VAL A 195 4.96 20.21 -6.92
N TYR A 196 4.11 19.73 -7.83
CA TYR A 196 4.31 19.66 -9.28
C TYR A 196 3.19 20.41 -10.02
N PRO A 197 3.11 21.76 -9.94
CA PRO A 197 2.06 22.53 -10.60
C PRO A 197 2.09 22.37 -12.14
N GLU A 198 3.25 22.10 -12.71
CA GLU A 198 3.44 21.83 -14.13
C GLU A 198 2.66 20.60 -14.62
N CYS A 199 2.45 19.63 -13.73
CA CYS A 199 1.72 18.39 -14.03
C CYS A 199 0.20 18.50 -13.87
N SER A 200 -0.37 19.68 -13.57
CA SER A 200 -1.81 19.81 -13.26
C SER A 200 -2.70 19.36 -14.40
N GLN A 201 -2.30 19.62 -15.66
CA GLN A 201 -3.06 19.30 -16.87
C GLN A 201 -3.03 17.81 -17.24
N ASN A 202 -1.97 17.08 -16.86
CA ASN A 202 -1.81 15.67 -17.13
C ASN A 202 -2.03 14.77 -15.89
N THR A 203 -2.54 15.35 -14.78
CA THR A 203 -2.90 14.62 -13.55
C THR A 203 -4.41 14.42 -13.47
N TYR A 204 -4.83 13.17 -13.37
CA TYR A 204 -6.23 12.72 -13.35
C TYR A 204 -6.53 11.93 -12.09
N VAL A 205 -7.76 11.97 -11.61
CA VAL A 205 -8.23 11.09 -10.53
C VAL A 205 -8.70 9.77 -11.14
N PHE A 206 -8.19 8.67 -10.62
CA PHE A 206 -8.59 7.31 -10.96
C PHE A 206 -8.84 6.54 -9.67
N HIS A 207 -10.11 6.39 -9.31
CA HIS A 207 -10.48 5.67 -8.09
C HIS A 207 -10.14 4.18 -8.20
N ASN A 208 -9.68 3.60 -7.09
CA ASN A 208 -9.42 2.17 -7.03
C ASN A 208 -10.68 1.37 -7.38
N LEU A 209 -10.52 0.39 -8.25
CA LEU A 209 -11.58 -0.57 -8.54
C LEU A 209 -11.72 -1.55 -7.38
N ILE A 210 -12.96 -1.86 -7.03
CA ILE A 210 -13.30 -2.90 -6.07
C ILE A 210 -14.44 -3.76 -6.63
N ASP A 211 -14.30 -5.07 -6.52
CA ASP A 211 -15.38 -5.99 -6.89
C ASP A 211 -16.37 -6.13 -5.73
N GLN A 212 -17.41 -5.29 -5.74
CA GLN A 212 -18.47 -5.31 -4.72
C GLN A 212 -19.20 -6.64 -4.65
N LYS A 213 -19.39 -7.35 -5.79
CA LYS A 213 -20.05 -8.64 -5.83
C LYS A 213 -19.22 -9.71 -5.13
N GLU A 214 -17.93 -9.74 -5.43
CA GLU A 214 -16.99 -10.67 -4.82
C GLU A 214 -16.81 -10.39 -3.30
N ILE A 215 -16.76 -9.13 -2.89
CA ILE A 215 -16.72 -8.74 -1.47
C ILE A 215 -17.94 -9.28 -0.74
N ARG A 216 -19.15 -9.07 -1.28
CA ARG A 216 -20.41 -9.58 -0.69
C ARG A 216 -20.44 -11.11 -0.66
N ARG A 217 -20.04 -11.76 -1.75
CA ARG A 217 -19.96 -13.23 -1.81
C ARG A 217 -18.98 -13.78 -0.76
N LYS A 218 -17.82 -13.18 -0.61
CA LYS A 218 -16.82 -13.61 0.39
C LYS A 218 -17.26 -13.35 1.84
N ALA A 219 -18.10 -12.35 2.08
CA ALA A 219 -18.65 -12.07 3.40
C ALA A 219 -19.65 -13.14 3.88
N GLU A 220 -20.24 -13.92 2.94
CA GLU A 220 -21.14 -15.04 3.26
C GLU A 220 -20.38 -16.35 3.58
N LEU A 221 -19.08 -16.42 3.27
CA LEU A 221 -18.30 -17.62 3.54
C LEU A 221 -18.10 -17.80 5.06
N PRO A 222 -17.90 -19.05 5.53
CA PRO A 222 -17.59 -19.33 6.92
C PRO A 222 -16.36 -18.55 7.42
N GLY A 223 -16.42 -18.08 8.67
CA GLY A 223 -15.38 -17.30 9.32
C GLY A 223 -15.95 -16.14 10.13
N GLY A 224 -15.10 -15.23 10.54
CA GLY A 224 -15.48 -14.10 11.40
C GLY A 224 -15.01 -14.30 12.83
N PHE A 225 -15.76 -13.71 13.77
CA PHE A 225 -15.44 -13.82 15.20
C PHE A 225 -15.77 -15.23 15.69
N GLU A 226 -14.81 -15.85 16.40
CA GLU A 226 -14.93 -17.21 16.93
C GLU A 226 -15.35 -17.22 18.42
N ASP A 227 -15.35 -16.04 19.04
CA ASP A 227 -15.75 -15.88 20.44
C ASP A 227 -17.27 -15.72 20.62
N SER A 228 -17.75 -16.05 21.82
CA SER A 228 -19.15 -15.89 22.21
C SER A 228 -19.44 -14.53 22.87
N TYR A 229 -18.68 -13.49 22.50
CA TYR A 229 -18.83 -12.16 23.08
C TYR A 229 -20.20 -11.56 22.77
N ASP A 230 -20.92 -11.16 23.80
CA ASP A 230 -22.32 -10.68 23.74
C ASP A 230 -22.45 -9.12 23.82
N GLY A 231 -21.33 -8.39 23.82
CA GLY A 231 -21.27 -6.92 23.74
C GLY A 231 -21.08 -6.42 22.31
N LYS A 232 -20.86 -5.12 22.18
CA LYS A 232 -20.63 -4.46 20.88
C LYS A 232 -19.25 -4.83 20.31
N ARG A 233 -19.22 -5.23 19.05
CA ARG A 233 -17.99 -5.54 18.31
C ARG A 233 -17.56 -4.37 17.46
N ILE A 234 -16.41 -3.78 17.80
CA ILE A 234 -15.76 -2.73 17.02
C ILE A 234 -14.67 -3.40 16.17
N LEU A 235 -14.61 -3.09 14.87
CA LEU A 235 -13.63 -3.65 13.94
C LEU A 235 -12.75 -2.54 13.35
N THR A 236 -11.46 -2.82 13.24
CA THR A 236 -10.51 -2.08 12.40
C THR A 236 -9.72 -3.06 11.53
N VAL A 237 -9.58 -2.75 10.25
CA VAL A 237 -8.77 -3.55 9.31
C VAL A 237 -7.67 -2.67 8.72
N GLY A 238 -6.41 -3.06 8.93
CA GLY A 238 -5.28 -2.30 8.41
C GLY A 238 -3.93 -2.72 8.96
N ARG A 239 -2.85 -2.28 8.32
CA ARG A 239 -1.48 -2.54 8.77
C ARG A 239 -1.19 -1.90 10.12
N LEU A 240 -0.48 -2.58 11.00
CA LEU A 240 -0.06 -2.07 12.31
C LEU A 240 1.15 -1.13 12.14
N THR A 241 0.90 0.09 11.66
CA THR A 241 1.89 1.13 11.38
C THR A 241 1.50 2.44 12.05
N ALA A 242 2.44 3.36 12.20
CA ALA A 242 2.18 4.68 12.79
C ALA A 242 1.12 5.49 12.04
N GLN A 243 1.00 5.28 10.72
CA GLN A 243 -0.04 5.91 9.90
C GLN A 243 -1.45 5.63 10.43
N LYS A 244 -1.71 4.42 10.93
CA LYS A 244 -3.04 3.93 11.33
C LYS A 244 -3.42 4.26 12.78
N ALA A 245 -2.61 5.03 13.49
CA ALA A 245 -2.90 5.63 14.79
C ALA A 245 -3.57 4.69 15.83
N TYR A 246 -3.15 3.43 15.86
CA TYR A 246 -3.72 2.43 16.78
C TYR A 246 -3.55 2.78 18.24
N GLU A 247 -2.50 3.52 18.60
CA GLU A 247 -2.29 4.01 19.95
C GLU A 247 -3.49 4.83 20.44
N ILE A 248 -4.05 5.68 19.56
CA ILE A 248 -5.26 6.48 19.87
C ILE A 248 -6.48 5.56 20.01
N SER A 249 -6.61 4.54 19.17
CA SER A 249 -7.71 3.56 19.27
C SER A 249 -7.69 2.78 20.57
N ILE A 250 -6.50 2.40 21.04
CA ILE A 250 -6.32 1.71 22.33
C ILE A 250 -6.69 2.63 23.50
N ASP A 251 -6.26 3.90 23.46
CA ASP A 251 -6.62 4.88 24.51
C ASP A 251 -8.13 5.15 24.51
N ALA A 252 -8.76 5.24 23.32
CA ALA A 252 -10.22 5.36 23.20
C ALA A 252 -10.96 4.15 23.79
N MET A 253 -10.45 2.93 23.58
CA MET A 253 -11.03 1.72 24.19
C MET A 253 -10.94 1.76 25.73
N LYS A 254 -9.84 2.28 26.27
CA LYS A 254 -9.72 2.48 27.74
C LYS A 254 -10.80 3.40 28.27
N ILE A 255 -11.07 4.50 27.57
CA ILE A 255 -12.13 5.44 27.94
C ILE A 255 -13.52 4.75 27.89
N LEU A 256 -13.81 3.98 26.84
CA LEU A 256 -15.07 3.23 26.72
C LEU A 256 -15.26 2.26 27.89
N LYS A 257 -14.19 1.51 28.25
CA LYS A 257 -14.20 0.58 29.38
C LYS A 257 -14.45 1.29 30.71
N ASP A 258 -13.79 2.41 30.95
CA ASP A 258 -13.94 3.19 32.20
C ASP A 258 -15.34 3.79 32.36
N HIS A 259 -16.03 4.02 31.23
CA HIS A 259 -17.45 4.45 31.21
C HIS A 259 -18.43 3.26 31.24
N GLY A 260 -17.96 2.03 31.45
CA GLY A 260 -18.81 0.84 31.55
C GLY A 260 -19.43 0.40 30.22
N VAL A 261 -18.94 0.87 29.08
CA VAL A 261 -19.44 0.44 27.77
C VAL A 261 -18.98 -1.00 27.51
N LYS A 262 -19.93 -1.91 27.32
CA LYS A 262 -19.67 -3.31 26.99
C LYS A 262 -19.34 -3.43 25.51
N ALA A 263 -18.08 -3.23 25.16
CA ALA A 263 -17.56 -3.32 23.80
C ALA A 263 -16.22 -4.08 23.77
N ARG A 264 -15.92 -4.71 22.63
CA ARG A 264 -14.61 -5.30 22.34
C ARG A 264 -14.15 -4.85 20.96
N TRP A 265 -12.91 -4.40 20.89
CA TRP A 265 -12.30 -3.89 19.67
C TRP A 265 -11.35 -4.93 19.06
N TYR A 266 -11.65 -5.34 17.85
CA TYR A 266 -10.87 -6.32 17.12
C TYR A 266 -10.11 -5.65 16.00
N VAL A 267 -8.85 -6.03 15.83
CA VAL A 267 -7.98 -5.51 14.78
C VAL A 267 -7.50 -6.64 13.88
N LEU A 268 -7.81 -6.53 12.57
CA LEU A 268 -7.25 -7.41 11.55
C LEU A 268 -6.09 -6.72 10.86
N GLY A 269 -4.90 -7.27 11.01
CA GLY A 269 -3.69 -6.77 10.36
C GLY A 269 -2.42 -7.17 11.08
N GLU A 270 -1.31 -6.96 10.38
CA GLU A 270 0.05 -7.13 10.87
C GLU A 270 0.89 -5.89 10.59
N GLY A 271 2.00 -5.73 11.29
CA GLY A 271 2.92 -4.61 11.07
C GLY A 271 3.99 -4.50 12.14
N GLU A 272 4.89 -3.54 11.94
CA GLU A 272 6.05 -3.31 12.82
C GLU A 272 5.69 -2.87 14.25
N LEU A 273 4.50 -2.30 14.44
CA LEU A 273 4.08 -1.82 15.76
C LEU A 273 3.41 -2.88 16.65
N ARG A 274 3.25 -4.14 16.16
CA ARG A 274 2.50 -5.17 16.90
C ARG A 274 2.96 -5.30 18.35
N GLU A 275 4.25 -5.44 18.60
CA GLU A 275 4.79 -5.64 19.95
C GLU A 275 4.59 -4.40 20.84
N LYS A 276 4.77 -3.19 20.26
CA LYS A 276 4.54 -1.93 20.96
C LYS A 276 3.06 -1.76 21.35
N LEU A 277 2.15 -2.04 20.42
CA LEU A 277 0.71 -1.95 20.65
C LEU A 277 0.25 -2.98 21.70
N GLN A 278 0.75 -4.22 21.63
CA GLN A 278 0.47 -5.24 22.63
C GLN A 278 0.95 -4.82 24.03
N SER A 279 2.10 -4.16 24.12
CA SER A 279 2.61 -3.62 25.38
C SER A 279 1.71 -2.51 25.94
N GLN A 280 1.15 -1.64 25.09
CA GLN A 280 0.18 -0.61 25.51
C GLN A 280 -1.13 -1.25 25.99
N ILE A 281 -1.67 -2.22 25.26
CA ILE A 281 -2.86 -2.99 25.63
C ILE A 281 -2.67 -3.62 27.03
N ASN A 282 -1.54 -4.28 27.24
CA ASN A 282 -1.23 -4.94 28.53
C ASN A 282 -1.12 -3.92 29.68
N ARG A 283 -0.42 -2.80 29.45
CA ARG A 283 -0.26 -1.74 30.46
C ARG A 283 -1.59 -1.13 30.88
N LEU A 284 -2.55 -1.01 29.96
CA LEU A 284 -3.88 -0.43 30.22
C LEU A 284 -4.91 -1.46 30.70
N GLY A 285 -4.54 -2.74 30.85
CA GLY A 285 -5.44 -3.81 31.27
C GLY A 285 -6.56 -4.10 30.29
N LEU A 286 -6.26 -4.03 28.97
CA LEU A 286 -7.23 -4.16 27.88
C LEU A 286 -7.10 -5.49 27.11
N GLN A 287 -6.45 -6.52 27.64
CA GLN A 287 -6.16 -7.76 26.93
C GLN A 287 -7.43 -8.47 26.40
N GLU A 288 -8.54 -8.35 27.15
CA GLU A 288 -9.84 -8.91 26.78
C GLU A 288 -10.70 -7.96 25.95
N ASP A 289 -10.36 -6.66 25.92
CA ASP A 289 -11.19 -5.62 25.31
C ASP A 289 -10.65 -5.10 23.97
N PHE A 290 -9.33 -5.23 23.74
CA PHE A 290 -8.66 -4.82 22.50
C PHE A 290 -7.77 -5.93 21.96
N VAL A 291 -8.24 -6.62 20.90
CA VAL A 291 -7.70 -7.90 20.42
C VAL A 291 -7.04 -7.77 19.06
N LEU A 292 -5.73 -8.05 18.98
CA LEU A 292 -4.97 -8.08 17.73
C LEU A 292 -5.05 -9.48 17.09
N LEU A 293 -6.00 -9.68 16.16
CA LEU A 293 -6.30 -10.99 15.53
C LEU A 293 -5.30 -11.41 14.44
N GLY A 294 -4.36 -10.53 14.06
CA GLY A 294 -3.45 -10.79 12.96
C GLY A 294 -4.09 -10.57 11.58
N ALA A 295 -3.33 -10.82 10.52
CA ALA A 295 -3.84 -10.74 9.15
C ALA A 295 -4.76 -11.92 8.86
N LYS A 296 -5.88 -11.66 8.18
CA LYS A 296 -6.83 -12.70 7.73
C LYS A 296 -6.93 -12.68 6.22
N THR A 297 -6.93 -13.84 5.61
CA THR A 297 -7.05 -14.00 4.14
C THR A 297 -8.42 -13.51 3.64
N ASN A 298 -9.48 -13.80 4.40
CA ASN A 298 -10.82 -13.28 4.15
C ASN A 298 -11.31 -12.46 5.35
N PRO A 299 -11.21 -11.11 5.30
CA PRO A 299 -11.67 -10.25 6.38
C PRO A 299 -13.18 -9.97 6.35
N TYR A 300 -13.86 -10.27 5.26
CA TYR A 300 -15.22 -9.80 5.01
C TYR A 300 -16.29 -10.34 5.96
N PRO A 301 -16.22 -11.59 6.47
CA PRO A 301 -17.15 -12.06 7.50
C PRO A 301 -17.07 -11.21 8.80
N TYR A 302 -15.90 -10.67 9.15
CA TYR A 302 -15.73 -9.80 10.31
C TYR A 302 -16.42 -8.44 10.12
N TYR A 303 -16.33 -7.85 8.92
CA TYR A 303 -17.05 -6.62 8.57
C TYR A 303 -18.57 -6.81 8.70
N ARG A 304 -19.09 -7.96 8.23
CA ARG A 304 -20.52 -8.27 8.31
C ARG A 304 -21.01 -8.46 9.75
N GLN A 305 -20.15 -8.96 10.64
CA GLN A 305 -20.49 -9.31 12.01
C GLN A 305 -20.16 -8.17 13.01
N CYS A 306 -19.49 -7.10 12.60
CA CYS A 306 -19.20 -5.99 13.50
C CYS A 306 -20.40 -5.04 13.63
N ASP A 307 -20.55 -4.41 14.80
CA ASP A 307 -21.50 -3.33 15.02
C ASP A 307 -20.99 -1.97 14.53
N LEU A 308 -19.66 -1.78 14.60
CA LEU A 308 -19.02 -0.53 14.22
C LEU A 308 -17.66 -0.82 13.57
N TYR A 309 -17.44 -0.26 12.39
CA TYR A 309 -16.12 -0.22 11.76
C TYR A 309 -15.45 1.12 12.06
N VAL A 310 -14.25 1.09 12.66
CA VAL A 310 -13.48 2.30 12.98
C VAL A 310 -12.21 2.35 12.15
N HIS A 311 -11.94 3.49 11.53
CA HIS A 311 -10.72 3.72 10.75
C HIS A 311 -10.00 4.98 11.23
N ALA A 312 -9.21 4.84 12.28
CA ALA A 312 -8.33 5.90 12.76
C ALA A 312 -7.06 5.94 11.89
N THR A 313 -6.75 7.09 11.31
CA THR A 313 -5.54 7.27 10.51
C THR A 313 -5.07 8.71 10.54
N CYS A 314 -3.75 8.92 10.52
CA CYS A 314 -3.16 10.27 10.46
C CYS A 314 -3.28 10.87 9.05
N PHE A 315 -3.15 10.04 8.03
CA PHE A 315 -3.28 10.42 6.61
C PHE A 315 -3.61 9.18 5.77
N GLU A 316 -4.31 9.38 4.66
CA GLU A 316 -4.69 8.30 3.73
C GLU A 316 -4.70 8.85 2.29
N GLY A 317 -4.48 7.99 1.30
CA GLY A 317 -4.75 8.32 -0.10
C GLY A 317 -6.23 8.17 -0.42
N LYS A 318 -6.70 6.92 -0.45
CA LYS A 318 -8.10 6.49 -0.43
C LYS A 318 -8.15 5.08 0.14
N SER A 319 -8.78 4.92 1.29
CA SER A 319 -8.78 3.64 2.00
C SER A 319 -9.70 2.62 1.33
N ILE A 320 -9.13 1.53 0.83
CA ILE A 320 -9.91 0.39 0.32
C ILE A 320 -10.69 -0.27 1.46
N ALA A 321 -10.14 -0.33 2.66
CA ALA A 321 -10.83 -0.92 3.82
C ALA A 321 -12.11 -0.15 4.19
N ILE A 322 -12.16 1.18 4.00
CA ILE A 322 -13.40 1.97 4.14
C ILE A 322 -14.40 1.60 3.03
N GLN A 323 -13.93 1.46 1.78
CA GLN A 323 -14.80 1.08 0.66
C GLN A 323 -15.36 -0.34 0.84
N GLU A 324 -14.57 -1.28 1.39
CA GLU A 324 -15.00 -2.62 1.76
C GLU A 324 -16.11 -2.56 2.83
N ALA A 325 -15.92 -1.76 3.89
CA ALA A 325 -16.91 -1.53 4.95
C ALA A 325 -18.21 -0.92 4.40
N GLN A 326 -18.11 0.08 3.51
CA GLN A 326 -19.26 0.70 2.84
C GLN A 326 -20.02 -0.34 1.98
N THR A 327 -19.30 -1.18 1.23
CA THR A 327 -19.88 -2.22 0.38
C THR A 327 -20.69 -3.22 1.19
N LEU A 328 -20.28 -3.49 2.43
CA LEU A 328 -20.95 -4.45 3.35
C LEU A 328 -21.96 -3.76 4.28
N GLY A 329 -22.20 -2.46 4.12
CA GLY A 329 -23.21 -1.72 4.89
C GLY A 329 -22.86 -1.51 6.36
N CYS A 330 -21.57 -1.50 6.72
CA CYS A 330 -21.14 -1.24 8.09
C CYS A 330 -21.51 0.18 8.55
N THR A 331 -21.81 0.36 9.83
CA THR A 331 -21.72 1.68 10.48
C THR A 331 -20.25 2.04 10.57
N ILE A 332 -19.86 3.24 10.11
CA ILE A 332 -18.46 3.63 9.94
C ILE A 332 -18.15 4.89 10.73
N LEU A 333 -17.08 4.85 11.52
CA LEU A 333 -16.46 6.00 12.15
C LEU A 333 -15.04 6.16 11.61
N VAL A 334 -14.70 7.33 11.08
CA VAL A 334 -13.37 7.61 10.53
C VAL A 334 -12.79 8.88 11.12
N SER A 335 -11.44 8.93 11.19
CA SER A 335 -10.77 10.20 11.49
C SER A 335 -10.94 11.20 10.35
N ASP A 336 -11.03 12.49 10.68
CA ASP A 336 -11.08 13.58 9.70
C ASP A 336 -9.68 13.85 9.13
N SER A 337 -9.23 12.96 8.25
CA SER A 337 -7.94 13.05 7.56
C SER A 337 -8.13 13.11 6.05
N SER A 338 -7.09 13.54 5.34
CA SER A 338 -7.08 13.49 3.87
C SER A 338 -7.35 12.05 3.39
N GLY A 339 -8.17 11.90 2.36
CA GLY A 339 -8.53 10.59 1.78
C GLY A 339 -9.64 9.81 2.51
N ASN A 340 -10.11 10.27 3.67
CA ASN A 340 -11.30 9.74 4.37
C ASN A 340 -12.57 10.57 4.10
N ARG A 341 -12.42 11.76 3.58
CA ARG A 341 -13.51 12.69 3.20
C ARG A 341 -14.18 12.31 1.89
#